data_fb71bf43b553ae32ddce728ca0573570
#
_entry.id   fb71bf43b553ae32ddce728ca0573570
#
_cell.length_a   1.000
_cell.length_b   1.000
_cell.length_c   1.000
_cell.angle_alpha   90.00
_cell.angle_beta   90.00
_cell.angle_gamma   90.00
#
_symmetry.space_group_name_H-M   'P 1'
#
loop_
_entity.id
_entity.type
_entity.pdbx_description
1 polymer ?
#
loop_
_entity_poly.entity_id
_entity_poly.type
_entity_poly.pdbx_seq_one_letter_code
_entity_poly.pdbx_strand_id
1 'polypeptide(L)'
;MICSGDAGVYGMSGLMYEVGVNYPEVELEIIPGVTAATGGAALLGAPLIHDFCLISLSDLLTPWEKIEARLLAAAQADFVVCLYNPSSKKRSDYLQKACDLMMQYKSPETVCGIVSYIGRDGEHYE
;
A
#
# COMPACT_ATOMS: atom_id res chain seq x y z
N MET A 1 -13.52 -17.28 0.70
CA MET A 1 -12.20 -16.95 0.08
C MET A 1 -11.24 -16.50 1.18
N ILE A 2 -9.95 -16.80 1.08
CA ILE A 2 -8.94 -16.37 2.06
C ILE A 2 -7.98 -15.42 1.34
N CYS A 3 -7.77 -14.23 1.94
CA CYS A 3 -6.83 -13.23 1.45
C CYS A 3 -5.68 -13.06 2.44
N SER A 4 -4.51 -12.67 1.94
CA SER A 4 -3.39 -12.25 2.77
C SER A 4 -3.57 -10.80 3.19
N GLY A 5 -3.34 -10.48 4.45
CA GLY A 5 -3.56 -9.13 4.98
C GLY A 5 -5.04 -8.81 5.15
N ASP A 6 -5.45 -7.62 4.74
CA ASP A 6 -6.86 -7.19 4.77
C ASP A 6 -7.47 -7.27 3.37
N ALA A 7 -8.65 -7.89 3.27
CA ALA A 7 -9.33 -8.09 1.99
C ALA A 7 -9.77 -6.77 1.33
N GLY A 8 -10.00 -5.71 2.11
CA GLY A 8 -10.43 -4.39 1.65
C GLY A 8 -9.28 -3.43 1.29
N VAL A 9 -8.04 -3.74 1.72
CA VAL A 9 -6.88 -2.88 1.46
C VAL A 9 -6.03 -3.44 0.33
N TYR A 10 -6.24 -2.96 -0.89
CA TYR A 10 -5.63 -3.48 -2.14
C TYR A 10 -5.81 -5.00 -2.32
N GLY A 11 -6.88 -5.54 -1.72
CA GLY A 11 -7.25 -6.94 -1.74
C GLY A 11 -8.40 -7.24 -2.70
N MET A 12 -9.03 -8.38 -2.50
CA MET A 12 -10.02 -8.95 -3.42
C MET A 12 -11.47 -8.52 -3.16
N SER A 13 -11.76 -7.83 -2.03
CA SER A 13 -13.16 -7.57 -1.62
C SER A 13 -13.92 -6.74 -2.65
N GLY A 14 -13.30 -5.68 -3.20
CA GLY A 14 -13.94 -4.85 -4.22
C GLY A 14 -14.33 -5.66 -5.46
N LEU A 15 -13.41 -6.49 -5.95
CA LEU A 15 -13.69 -7.37 -7.10
C LEU A 15 -14.81 -8.38 -6.78
N MET A 16 -14.84 -8.91 -5.56
CA MET A 16 -15.91 -9.84 -5.16
C MET A 16 -17.27 -9.17 -5.16
N TYR A 17 -17.38 -7.91 -4.72
CA TYR A 17 -18.62 -7.16 -4.82
C TYR A 17 -19.02 -6.88 -6.27
N GLU A 18 -18.07 -6.53 -7.14
CA GLU A 18 -18.34 -6.32 -8.57
C GLU A 18 -18.88 -7.60 -9.24
N VAL A 19 -18.26 -8.75 -8.96
CA VAL A 19 -18.71 -10.05 -9.46
C VAL A 19 -20.05 -10.44 -8.83
N GLY A 20 -20.23 -10.16 -7.54
CA GLY A 20 -21.43 -10.49 -6.77
C GLY A 20 -22.71 -9.85 -7.32
N VAL A 21 -22.61 -8.75 -8.05
CA VAL A 21 -23.77 -8.14 -8.73
C VAL A 21 -24.50 -9.13 -9.65
N ASN A 22 -23.79 -10.09 -10.23
CA ASN A 22 -24.35 -11.12 -11.11
C ASN A 22 -24.90 -12.35 -10.34
N TYR A 23 -24.77 -12.37 -9.02
CA TYR A 23 -25.16 -13.50 -8.15
C TYR A 23 -25.93 -12.98 -6.93
N PRO A 24 -27.15 -12.44 -7.14
CA PRO A 24 -27.92 -11.78 -6.05
C PRO A 24 -28.34 -12.72 -4.93
N GLU A 25 -28.28 -14.02 -5.16
CA GLU A 25 -28.53 -15.06 -4.16
C GLU A 25 -27.33 -15.32 -3.23
N VAL A 26 -26.16 -14.74 -3.51
CA VAL A 26 -24.95 -14.91 -2.70
C VAL A 26 -24.76 -13.70 -1.79
N GLU A 27 -24.76 -13.94 -0.50
CA GLU A 27 -24.38 -12.92 0.49
C GLU A 27 -22.85 -12.86 0.63
N LEU A 28 -22.30 -11.64 0.60
CA LEU A 28 -20.88 -11.40 0.77
C LEU A 28 -20.64 -10.69 2.10
N GLU A 29 -19.93 -11.36 3.00
CA GLU A 29 -19.42 -10.78 4.25
C GLU A 29 -17.92 -10.62 4.17
N ILE A 30 -17.41 -9.41 4.44
CA ILE A 30 -15.98 -9.12 4.46
C ILE A 30 -15.47 -9.11 5.89
N ILE A 31 -14.63 -10.07 6.21
CA ILE A 31 -13.97 -10.14 7.51
C ILE A 31 -12.67 -9.32 7.41
N PRO A 32 -12.49 -8.28 8.23
CA PRO A 32 -11.27 -7.47 8.22
C PRO A 32 -10.07 -8.27 8.69
N GLY A 33 -8.90 -7.88 8.19
CA GLY A 33 -7.62 -8.47 8.56
C GLY A 33 -6.58 -7.40 8.91
N VAL A 34 -5.35 -7.83 9.15
CA VAL A 34 -4.23 -6.91 9.43
C VAL A 34 -3.50 -6.63 8.12
N THR A 35 -3.67 -5.42 7.61
CA THR A 35 -2.97 -5.00 6.39
C THR A 35 -1.46 -4.84 6.61
N ALA A 36 -0.67 -5.00 5.55
CA ALA A 36 0.79 -4.89 5.60
C ALA A 36 1.30 -3.56 6.18
N ALA A 37 0.56 -2.46 6.00
CA ALA A 37 0.95 -1.17 6.60
C ALA A 37 1.00 -1.24 8.13
N THR A 38 -0.07 -1.70 8.77
CA THR A 38 -0.13 -1.78 10.23
C THR A 38 0.72 -2.92 10.78
N GLY A 39 0.75 -4.07 10.10
CA GLY A 39 1.63 -5.18 10.46
C GLY A 39 3.11 -4.81 10.37
N GLY A 40 3.52 -4.15 9.30
CA GLY A 40 4.89 -3.67 9.13
C GLY A 40 5.26 -2.53 10.08
N ALA A 41 4.32 -1.61 10.33
CA ALA A 41 4.54 -0.54 11.31
C ALA A 41 4.85 -1.09 12.71
N ALA A 42 4.24 -2.20 13.11
CA ALA A 42 4.52 -2.84 14.38
C ALA A 42 5.97 -3.34 14.50
N LEU A 43 6.56 -3.81 13.38
CA LEU A 43 7.96 -4.24 13.31
C LEU A 43 8.94 -3.06 13.29
N LEU A 44 8.52 -1.91 12.73
CA LEU A 44 9.33 -0.71 12.57
C LEU A 44 9.24 0.28 13.74
N GLY A 45 8.66 -0.10 14.88
CA GLY A 45 8.52 0.78 16.05
C GLY A 45 7.36 1.76 15.95
N ALA A 46 6.26 1.36 15.27
CA ALA A 46 5.00 2.08 15.19
C ALA A 46 5.09 3.48 14.54
N PRO A 47 5.66 3.65 13.33
CA PRO A 47 5.82 4.95 12.68
C PRO A 47 4.50 5.60 12.23
N LEU A 48 3.35 4.90 12.36
CA LEU A 48 2.03 5.39 11.94
C LEU A 48 1.27 6.12 13.06
N ILE A 49 1.98 6.73 14.01
CA ILE A 49 1.37 7.46 15.13
C ILE A 49 0.73 8.80 14.70
N HIS A 50 1.15 9.34 13.58
CA HIS A 50 0.59 10.54 12.95
C HIS A 50 -0.26 10.18 11.74
N ASP A 51 -0.78 11.21 11.04
CA ASP A 51 -1.57 11.00 9.83
C ASP A 51 -0.74 10.27 8.77
N PHE A 52 -1.33 9.23 8.20
CA PHE A 52 -0.68 8.42 7.19
C PHE A 52 -1.61 8.12 6.01
N CYS A 53 -1.01 7.75 4.90
CA CYS A 53 -1.76 7.32 3.72
C CYS A 53 -1.17 6.05 3.11
N LEU A 54 -2.02 5.31 2.40
CA LEU A 54 -1.65 4.11 1.65
C LEU A 54 -1.70 4.45 0.16
N ILE A 55 -0.58 4.25 -0.54
CA ILE A 55 -0.50 4.49 -1.98
C ILE A 55 0.06 3.25 -2.67
N SER A 56 -0.71 2.67 -3.58
CA SER A 56 -0.23 1.59 -4.44
C SER A 56 0.49 2.17 -5.66
N LEU A 57 1.70 1.68 -5.92
CA LEU A 57 2.46 2.01 -7.13
C LEU A 57 2.06 1.14 -8.33
N SER A 58 0.98 0.34 -8.22
CA SER A 58 0.47 -0.46 -9.32
C SER A 58 -0.36 0.40 -10.28
N ASP A 59 0.10 0.48 -11.52
CA ASP A 59 -0.57 1.18 -12.63
C ASP A 59 -1.54 0.31 -13.44
N LEU A 60 -1.85 -0.89 -12.95
CA LEU A 60 -2.74 -1.81 -13.67
C LEU A 60 -4.18 -1.29 -13.80
N LEU A 61 -4.68 -0.62 -12.75
CA LEU A 61 -6.04 -0.09 -12.67
C LEU A 61 -6.08 1.43 -12.46
N THR A 62 -4.92 2.05 -12.23
CA THR A 62 -4.80 3.48 -11.94
C THR A 62 -3.68 4.07 -12.77
N PRO A 63 -3.95 5.05 -13.65
CA PRO A 63 -2.91 5.69 -14.46
C PRO A 63 -1.79 6.28 -13.59
N TRP A 64 -0.55 6.22 -14.09
CA TRP A 64 0.64 6.70 -13.36
C TRP A 64 0.50 8.16 -12.93
N GLU A 65 -0.03 9.03 -13.78
CA GLU A 65 -0.25 10.45 -13.48
C GLU A 65 -1.11 10.66 -12.23
N LYS A 66 -2.05 9.75 -11.98
CA LYS A 66 -2.88 9.80 -10.78
C LYS A 66 -2.13 9.32 -9.53
N ILE A 67 -1.23 8.35 -9.69
CA ILE A 67 -0.34 7.90 -8.61
C ILE A 67 0.63 9.02 -8.24
N GLU A 68 1.25 9.65 -9.23
CA GLU A 68 2.14 10.80 -9.08
C GLU A 68 1.46 11.94 -8.31
N ALA A 69 0.27 12.35 -8.73
CA ALA A 69 -0.49 13.40 -8.04
C ALA A 69 -0.75 13.08 -6.55
N ARG A 70 -1.01 11.81 -6.23
CA ARG A 70 -1.20 11.35 -4.84
C ARG A 70 0.10 11.39 -4.05
N LEU A 71 1.22 10.98 -4.64
CA LEU A 71 2.54 11.02 -4.02
C LEU A 71 2.97 12.44 -3.68
N LEU A 72 2.81 13.37 -4.63
CA LEU A 72 3.11 14.79 -4.43
C LEU A 72 2.25 15.41 -3.34
N ALA A 73 0.93 15.18 -3.38
CA ALA A 73 0.01 15.69 -2.37
C ALA A 73 0.32 15.17 -0.97
N ALA A 74 0.62 13.87 -0.84
CA ALA A 74 0.98 13.25 0.43
C ALA A 74 2.31 13.78 0.98
N ALA A 75 3.32 13.96 0.11
CA ALA A 75 4.61 14.49 0.50
C ALA A 75 4.52 15.97 0.91
N GLN A 76 3.75 16.78 0.16
CA GLN A 76 3.51 18.19 0.46
C GLN A 76 2.77 18.39 1.78
N ALA A 77 1.79 17.52 2.09
CA ALA A 77 1.02 17.57 3.34
C ALA A 77 1.71 16.88 4.51
N ASP A 78 2.93 16.42 4.33
CA ASP A 78 3.76 15.75 5.34
C ASP A 78 3.18 14.46 5.94
N PHE A 79 2.36 13.73 5.18
CA PHE A 79 1.89 12.41 5.59
C PHE A 79 3.02 11.40 5.74
N VAL A 80 2.83 10.44 6.65
CA VAL A 80 3.57 9.17 6.61
C VAL A 80 3.02 8.35 5.44
N VAL A 81 3.87 8.00 4.47
CA VAL A 81 3.43 7.34 3.24
C VAL A 81 3.79 5.85 3.27
N CYS A 82 2.77 4.99 3.20
CA CYS A 82 2.96 3.55 3.05
C CYS A 82 2.81 3.17 1.57
N LEU A 83 3.91 2.78 0.94
CA LEU A 83 3.94 2.37 -0.46
C LEU A 83 3.64 0.88 -0.60
N TYR A 84 2.62 0.55 -1.39
CA TYR A 84 2.23 -0.81 -1.75
C TYR A 84 2.64 -1.12 -3.19
N ASN A 85 2.93 -2.40 -3.46
CA ASN A 85 3.32 -2.88 -4.79
C ASN A 85 4.51 -2.09 -5.38
N PRO A 86 5.60 -1.91 -4.63
CA PRO A 86 6.69 -0.99 -4.99
C PRO A 86 7.43 -1.40 -6.25
N SER A 87 7.38 -2.69 -6.62
CA SER A 87 8.05 -3.17 -7.82
C SER A 87 7.37 -4.39 -8.42
N SER A 88 7.63 -4.63 -9.70
CA SER A 88 7.36 -5.87 -10.43
C SER A 88 8.33 -5.96 -11.60
N LYS A 89 8.34 -7.09 -12.32
CA LYS A 89 9.20 -7.27 -13.53
C LYS A 89 9.02 -6.14 -14.57
N LYS A 90 7.82 -5.56 -14.67
CA LYS A 90 7.50 -4.46 -15.62
C LYS A 90 7.64 -3.07 -15.00
N ARG A 91 7.82 -2.96 -13.69
CA ARG A 91 7.79 -1.71 -12.91
C ARG A 91 8.95 -1.68 -11.91
N SER A 92 10.15 -2.02 -12.37
CA SER A 92 11.35 -2.09 -11.53
C SER A 92 11.83 -0.72 -11.05
N ASP A 93 11.45 0.36 -11.73
CA ASP A 93 11.85 1.75 -11.49
C ASP A 93 10.80 2.59 -10.76
N TYR A 94 9.62 2.03 -10.47
CA TYR A 94 8.50 2.81 -9.89
C TYR A 94 8.78 3.28 -8.46
N LEU A 95 9.47 2.49 -7.66
CA LEU A 95 9.89 2.92 -6.32
C LEU A 95 10.83 4.11 -6.40
N GLN A 96 11.83 4.07 -7.30
CA GLN A 96 12.75 5.19 -7.48
C GLN A 96 12.02 6.45 -7.95
N LYS A 97 11.12 6.33 -8.93
CA LYS A 97 10.29 7.44 -9.39
C LYS A 97 9.44 8.04 -8.25
N ALA A 98 8.86 7.19 -7.41
CA ALA A 98 8.07 7.65 -6.27
C ALA A 98 8.95 8.43 -5.26
N CYS A 99 10.14 7.94 -4.96
CA CYS A 99 11.11 8.63 -4.10
C CYS A 99 11.51 9.99 -4.70
N ASP A 100 11.86 10.02 -5.99
CA ASP A 100 12.27 11.26 -6.68
C ASP A 100 11.16 12.32 -6.65
N LEU A 101 9.90 11.91 -6.83
CA LEU A 101 8.74 12.81 -6.72
C LEU A 101 8.56 13.34 -5.30
N MET A 102 8.63 12.46 -4.29
CA MET A 102 8.43 12.86 -2.90
C MET A 102 9.57 13.75 -2.39
N MET A 103 10.79 13.59 -2.87
CA MET A 103 11.94 14.44 -2.51
C MET A 103 11.80 15.91 -2.94
N GLN A 104 10.80 16.27 -3.74
CA GLN A 104 10.46 17.67 -3.99
C GLN A 104 9.97 18.39 -2.72
N TYR A 105 9.47 17.64 -1.73
CA TYR A 105 8.89 18.16 -0.48
C TYR A 105 9.52 17.53 0.77
N LYS A 106 10.14 16.37 0.65
CA LYS A 106 10.79 15.62 1.75
C LYS A 106 12.30 15.79 1.69
N SER A 107 12.95 15.67 2.86
CA SER A 107 14.40 15.64 2.95
C SER A 107 14.97 14.27 2.55
N PRO A 108 16.18 14.22 1.96
CA PRO A 108 16.94 12.97 1.80
C PRO A 108 17.17 12.23 3.13
N GLU A 109 17.15 12.94 4.26
CA GLU A 109 17.29 12.39 5.62
C GLU A 109 15.98 11.84 6.19
N THR A 110 14.89 11.85 5.40
CA THR A 110 13.60 11.29 5.84
C THR A 110 13.76 9.80 6.15
N VAL A 111 13.40 9.41 7.38
CA VAL A 111 13.47 8.02 7.81
C VAL A 111 12.51 7.16 6.97
N CYS A 112 13.04 6.08 6.43
CA CYS A 112 12.29 5.10 5.65
C CYS A 112 12.47 3.72 6.28
N GLY A 113 11.47 2.87 6.15
CA GLY A 113 11.54 1.48 6.56
C GLY A 113 11.01 0.55 5.47
N ILE A 114 11.61 -0.61 5.35
CA ILE A 114 11.20 -1.67 4.43
C ILE A 114 10.82 -2.89 5.23
N VAL A 115 9.67 -3.47 4.91
CA VAL A 115 9.23 -4.73 5.51
C VAL A 115 8.81 -5.72 4.45
N SER A 116 9.17 -6.97 4.64
CA SER A 116 8.79 -8.06 3.73
C SER A 116 8.45 -9.32 4.50
N TYR A 117 7.61 -10.17 3.91
CA TYR A 117 7.18 -11.46 4.47
C TYR A 117 6.60 -11.37 5.89
N ILE A 118 5.90 -10.28 6.24
CA ILE A 118 5.34 -10.01 7.57
C ILE A 118 4.54 -11.21 8.07
N GLY A 119 4.91 -11.75 9.27
CA GLY A 119 4.28 -12.90 9.89
C GLY A 119 4.51 -14.23 9.16
N ARG A 120 5.55 -14.35 8.34
CA ARG A 120 5.88 -15.55 7.56
C ARG A 120 7.36 -15.90 7.69
N ASP A 121 7.70 -17.12 7.25
CA ASP A 121 9.10 -17.51 7.14
C ASP A 121 9.86 -16.56 6.22
N GLY A 122 11.00 -16.05 6.70
CA GLY A 122 11.79 -15.04 6.00
C GLY A 122 11.35 -13.60 6.25
N GLU A 123 10.57 -13.33 7.31
CA GLU A 123 10.24 -11.97 7.73
C GLU A 123 11.51 -11.12 7.82
N HIS A 124 11.48 -9.96 7.21
CA HIS A 124 12.60 -9.02 7.19
C HIS A 124 12.09 -7.59 7.29
N TYR A 125 12.81 -6.77 8.07
CA TYR A 125 12.55 -5.35 8.22
C TYR A 125 13.85 -4.58 8.48
N GLU A 126 13.95 -3.41 7.94
CA GLU A 126 15.08 -2.50 8.07
C GLU A 126 14.62 -1.04 7.96
#